data_b2cb024b6394c92175bf15f1b1fd4f0b
#
_entry.id   b2cb024b6394c92175bf15f1b1fd4f0b
#
_cell.length_a   1.000
_cell.length_b   1.000
_cell.length_c   1.000
_cell.angle_alpha   90.00
_cell.angle_beta   90.00
_cell.angle_gamma   90.00
#
_symmetry.space_group_name_H-M   'P 1'
#
loop_
_entity.id
_entity.type
_entity.pdbx_description
1 polymer ?
#
loop_
_entity_poly.entity_id
_entity_poly.type
_entity_poly.pdbx_seq_one_letter_code
_entity_poly.pdbx_strand_id
1 'polypeptide(L)'
;GRGVLSENQGLFGFSRPCDQCGGVGMVVESPCSRCRGQGVVRRTRNVPVRIPAGVADGQRIRVKGKGGPSSGNGPAGDLFVDVHVDAHPYFSRQGKHLVVNVPITVAEAALGAEVRVPTLGEPVTLKIPAGATTGQLLRVRDRGITSPAGTSDLLVRVEVVIPTNLSDAERSAFEALRAAQVISPRAHLGV
;
A
#
# COMPACT_ATOMS: atom_id res chain seq x y z
N GLY A 1 47.13 17.50 0.62
CA GLY A 1 47.81 17.56 -0.66
C GLY A 1 46.90 17.19 -1.82
N ARG A 2 47.38 17.40 -3.05
CA ARG A 2 46.58 17.04 -4.26
C ARG A 2 46.68 15.54 -4.64
N GLY A 3 47.44 14.75 -3.91
CA GLY A 3 47.67 13.34 -4.18
C GLY A 3 48.57 13.04 -5.40
N VAL A 4 49.03 14.05 -6.08
CA VAL A 4 49.85 13.95 -7.30
C VAL A 4 51.11 14.75 -7.15
N LEU A 5 52.22 14.20 -7.59
CA LEU A 5 53.50 14.88 -7.73
C LEU A 5 53.62 15.28 -9.20
N SER A 6 53.86 16.58 -9.45
CA SER A 6 54.09 17.11 -10.78
C SER A 6 55.57 17.39 -10.94
N GLU A 7 56.24 16.71 -11.86
CA GLU A 7 57.63 16.97 -12.23
C GLU A 7 57.64 17.64 -13.59
N ASN A 8 58.22 18.85 -13.66
CA ASN A 8 58.44 19.57 -14.90
C ASN A 8 59.86 19.30 -15.40
N GLN A 9 59.97 18.58 -16.49
CA GLN A 9 61.23 18.42 -17.24
C GLN A 9 61.13 19.19 -18.56
N GLY A 10 61.54 20.48 -18.54
CA GLY A 10 61.52 21.32 -19.72
C GLY A 10 60.10 21.64 -20.22
N LEU A 11 59.81 21.31 -21.49
CA LEU A 11 58.54 21.59 -22.14
C LEU A 11 57.42 20.56 -21.85
N PHE A 12 57.72 19.50 -21.09
CA PHE A 12 56.77 18.44 -20.76
C PHE A 12 56.64 18.29 -19.24
N GLY A 13 55.40 18.35 -18.74
CA GLY A 13 55.03 18.06 -17.36
C GLY A 13 54.46 16.67 -17.23
N PHE A 14 55.02 15.84 -16.34
CA PHE A 14 54.48 14.52 -16.01
C PHE A 14 53.90 14.58 -14.60
N SER A 15 52.70 13.97 -14.45
CA SER A 15 52.07 13.82 -13.14
C SER A 15 52.08 12.36 -12.74
N ARG A 16 52.63 12.06 -11.55
CA ARG A 16 52.57 10.72 -10.97
C ARG A 16 51.85 10.71 -9.63
N PRO A 17 51.20 9.63 -9.23
CA PRO A 17 50.62 9.52 -7.90
C PRO A 17 51.71 9.75 -6.81
N CYS A 18 51.33 10.39 -5.72
CA CYS A 18 52.21 10.58 -4.58
C CYS A 18 52.52 9.24 -3.92
N ASP A 19 53.80 8.90 -3.75
CA ASP A 19 54.23 7.62 -3.17
C ASP A 19 53.79 7.43 -1.71
N GLN A 20 53.59 8.55 -0.94
CA GLN A 20 53.12 8.50 0.44
C GLN A 20 51.63 8.26 0.58
N CYS A 21 50.80 8.81 -0.29
CA CYS A 21 49.36 8.72 -0.17
C CYS A 21 48.69 7.89 -1.27
N GLY A 22 49.47 7.36 -2.23
CA GLY A 22 48.93 6.57 -3.33
C GLY A 22 47.88 7.28 -4.21
N GLY A 23 47.92 8.62 -4.27
CA GLY A 23 46.97 9.44 -5.01
C GLY A 23 45.79 9.97 -4.18
N VAL A 24 45.61 9.54 -2.95
CA VAL A 24 44.46 9.93 -2.08
C VAL A 24 44.56 11.38 -1.58
N GLY A 25 45.74 11.97 -1.56
CA GLY A 25 45.96 13.37 -1.11
C GLY A 25 46.02 13.57 0.40
N MET A 26 45.78 12.53 1.18
CA MET A 26 45.87 12.52 2.65
C MET A 26 46.66 11.31 3.13
N VAL A 27 47.48 11.52 4.15
CA VAL A 27 48.22 10.47 4.87
C VAL A 27 47.72 10.45 6.31
N VAL A 28 47.34 9.29 6.78
CA VAL A 28 46.88 9.08 8.17
C VAL A 28 48.10 8.62 8.97
N GLU A 29 48.76 9.53 9.68
CA GLU A 29 49.97 9.25 10.50
C GLU A 29 49.66 8.33 11.69
N SER A 30 48.47 8.52 12.32
CA SER A 30 48.03 7.70 13.45
C SER A 30 46.60 7.18 13.18
N PRO A 31 46.46 5.96 12.61
CA PRO A 31 45.17 5.42 12.28
C PRO A 31 44.34 5.12 13.55
N CYS A 32 43.15 5.69 13.61
CA CYS A 32 42.21 5.43 14.69
C CYS A 32 41.87 3.90 14.78
N SER A 33 41.87 3.36 16.00
CA SER A 33 41.61 1.94 16.26
C SER A 33 40.23 1.48 15.77
N ARG A 34 39.24 2.39 15.67
CA ARG A 34 37.85 2.09 15.23
C ARG A 34 37.66 2.15 13.71
N CYS A 35 38.19 3.18 13.03
CA CYS A 35 37.99 3.37 11.59
C CYS A 35 39.21 3.03 10.73
N ARG A 36 40.39 2.79 11.37
CA ARG A 36 41.67 2.46 10.68
C ARG A 36 42.02 3.43 9.55
N GLY A 37 41.75 4.70 9.77
CA GLY A 37 42.00 5.75 8.79
C GLY A 37 40.90 6.03 7.79
N GLN A 38 39.81 5.24 7.79
CA GLN A 38 38.71 5.42 6.82
C GLN A 38 37.80 6.63 7.15
N GLY A 39 37.92 7.24 8.34
CA GLY A 39 37.11 8.40 8.75
C GLY A 39 35.67 8.07 9.11
N VAL A 40 35.18 6.86 8.79
CA VAL A 40 33.81 6.41 9.03
C VAL A 40 33.76 5.09 9.79
N VAL A 41 32.76 4.93 10.65
CA VAL A 41 32.52 3.71 11.43
C VAL A 41 31.09 3.29 11.19
N ARG A 42 30.86 2.03 10.82
CA ARG A 42 29.53 1.47 10.72
C ARG A 42 28.91 1.30 12.12
N ARG A 43 27.73 1.87 12.31
CA ARG A 43 26.92 1.71 13.52
C ARG A 43 25.49 1.43 13.16
N THR A 44 24.88 0.47 13.86
CA THR A 44 23.43 0.27 13.80
C THR A 44 22.76 1.41 14.58
N ARG A 45 21.77 2.04 13.98
CA ARG A 45 20.99 3.10 14.58
C ARG A 45 19.50 2.82 14.37
N ASN A 46 18.72 2.85 15.44
CA ASN A 46 17.27 2.80 15.35
C ASN A 46 16.74 4.18 14.97
N VAL A 47 15.99 4.26 13.89
CA VAL A 47 15.36 5.49 13.41
C VAL A 47 13.84 5.31 13.54
N PRO A 48 13.18 6.03 14.46
CA PRO A 48 11.73 6.02 14.53
C PRO A 48 11.16 6.70 13.28
N VAL A 49 10.27 5.98 12.58
CA VAL A 49 9.57 6.49 11.38
C VAL A 49 8.08 6.50 11.68
N ARG A 50 7.45 7.66 11.56
CA ARG A 50 5.99 7.78 11.68
C ARG A 50 5.35 7.49 10.34
N ILE A 51 4.62 6.40 10.25
CA ILE A 51 3.82 6.04 9.09
C ILE A 51 2.46 6.74 9.20
N PRO A 52 2.05 7.58 8.23
CA PRO A 52 0.76 8.24 8.26
C PRO A 52 -0.38 7.23 8.08
N ALA A 53 -1.51 7.47 8.77
CA ALA A 53 -2.71 6.68 8.56
C ALA A 53 -3.18 6.79 7.10
N GLY A 54 -3.69 5.68 6.55
CA GLY A 54 -4.16 5.63 5.17
C GLY A 54 -3.06 5.55 4.11
N VAL A 55 -1.81 5.25 4.51
CA VAL A 55 -0.71 5.02 3.57
C VAL A 55 -1.11 3.98 2.52
N ALA A 56 -0.70 4.18 1.28
CA ALA A 56 -0.94 3.23 0.20
C ALA A 56 0.23 2.24 0.08
N ASP A 57 -0.06 1.05 -0.48
CA ASP A 57 1.01 0.13 -0.87
C ASP A 57 1.93 0.78 -1.90
N GLY A 58 3.25 0.52 -1.78
CA GLY A 58 4.28 1.13 -2.62
C GLY A 58 4.56 2.61 -2.34
N GLN A 59 3.93 3.21 -1.34
CA GLN A 59 4.17 4.61 -1.00
C GLN A 59 5.55 4.80 -0.36
N ARG A 60 6.31 5.75 -0.89
CA ARG A 60 7.63 6.13 -0.35
C ARG A 60 7.51 7.29 0.62
N ILE A 61 8.05 7.09 1.84
CA ILE A 61 8.13 8.10 2.90
C ILE A 61 9.56 8.61 3.01
N ARG A 62 9.74 9.93 2.90
CA ARG A 62 11.04 10.59 3.07
C ARG A 62 11.20 11.05 4.51
N VAL A 63 12.27 10.61 5.17
CA VAL A 63 12.65 11.05 6.51
C VAL A 63 13.91 11.91 6.39
N LYS A 64 13.72 13.23 6.43
CA LYS A 64 14.77 14.22 6.17
C LYS A 64 15.91 14.10 7.18
N GLY A 65 17.15 14.09 6.69
CA GLY A 65 18.38 14.10 7.51
C GLY A 65 18.61 12.82 8.31
N LYS A 66 17.91 11.71 7.98
CA LYS A 66 18.08 10.41 8.68
C LYS A 66 18.80 9.35 7.84
N GLY A 67 19.30 9.72 6.68
CA GLY A 67 20.14 8.88 5.83
C GLY A 67 21.60 8.78 6.28
N GLY A 68 22.47 8.40 5.35
CA GLY A 68 23.90 8.29 5.57
C GLY A 68 24.59 9.64 5.83
N PRO A 69 25.76 9.62 6.50
CA PRO A 69 26.58 10.82 6.67
C PRO A 69 27.06 11.33 5.31
N SER A 70 27.27 12.64 5.21
CA SER A 70 27.94 13.24 4.06
C SER A 70 29.43 12.87 4.05
N SER A 71 30.02 12.79 2.87
CA SER A 71 31.47 12.58 2.67
C SER A 71 32.35 13.77 3.10
N GLY A 72 31.75 14.84 3.65
CA GLY A 72 32.42 16.04 4.14
C GLY A 72 31.61 16.68 5.26
N ASN A 73 31.79 18.01 5.43
CA ASN A 73 31.07 18.79 6.46
C ASN A 73 29.59 19.08 6.10
N GLY A 74 29.02 18.42 5.09
CA GLY A 74 27.65 18.61 4.68
C GLY A 74 26.62 17.91 5.62
N PRO A 75 25.33 18.25 5.50
CA PRO A 75 24.28 17.59 6.26
C PRO A 75 24.14 16.12 5.86
N ALA A 76 23.64 15.29 6.78
CA ALA A 76 23.31 13.90 6.47
C ALA A 76 22.25 13.84 5.36
N GLY A 77 22.31 12.79 4.55
CA GLY A 77 21.29 12.50 3.53
C GLY A 77 19.94 12.18 4.13
N ASP A 78 18.98 11.90 3.27
CA ASP A 78 17.64 11.50 3.68
C ASP A 78 17.49 9.98 3.69
N LEU A 79 16.60 9.49 4.55
CA LEU A 79 16.19 8.10 4.56
C LEU A 79 14.87 7.99 3.79
N PHE A 80 14.80 7.08 2.84
CA PHE A 80 13.56 6.73 2.14
C PHE A 80 13.08 5.38 2.64
N VAL A 81 11.80 5.32 2.97
CA VAL A 81 11.12 4.11 3.44
C VAL A 81 10.03 3.78 2.45
N ASP A 82 10.15 2.65 1.77
CA ASP A 82 9.10 2.11 0.91
C ASP A 82 8.17 1.26 1.77
N VAL A 83 6.87 1.59 1.75
CA VAL A 83 5.86 0.93 2.57
C VAL A 83 5.19 -0.15 1.73
N HIS A 84 5.17 -1.37 2.24
CA HIS A 84 4.38 -2.48 1.70
C HIS A 84 3.21 -2.78 2.62
N VAL A 85 2.01 -2.87 2.04
CA VAL A 85 0.77 -3.14 2.76
C VAL A 85 0.23 -4.49 2.30
N ASP A 86 0.14 -5.43 3.21
CA ASP A 86 -0.41 -6.74 2.92
C ASP A 86 -1.90 -6.67 2.56
N ALA A 87 -2.35 -7.59 1.69
CA ALA A 87 -3.75 -7.71 1.32
C ALA A 87 -4.59 -8.18 2.53
N HIS A 88 -5.73 -7.52 2.75
CA HIS A 88 -6.69 -7.95 3.75
C HIS A 88 -7.63 -9.01 3.17
N PRO A 89 -8.09 -10.03 3.97
CA PRO A 89 -8.91 -11.14 3.44
C PRO A 89 -10.21 -10.70 2.75
N TYR A 90 -10.87 -9.66 3.22
CA TYR A 90 -12.15 -9.20 2.71
C TYR A 90 -12.21 -7.70 2.40
N PHE A 91 -11.24 -6.90 2.79
CA PHE A 91 -11.17 -5.49 2.41
C PHE A 91 -10.18 -5.30 1.28
N SER A 92 -10.59 -4.51 0.29
CA SER A 92 -9.70 -4.01 -0.77
C SER A 92 -9.75 -2.48 -0.82
N ARG A 93 -8.79 -1.89 -1.49
CA ARG A 93 -8.72 -0.43 -1.65
C ARG A 93 -9.04 -0.05 -3.09
N GLN A 94 -9.96 0.88 -3.28
CA GLN A 94 -10.26 1.48 -4.57
C GLN A 94 -10.06 2.99 -4.50
N GLY A 95 -8.90 3.44 -4.96
CA GLY A 95 -8.49 4.83 -4.81
C GLY A 95 -8.38 5.25 -3.33
N LYS A 96 -9.20 6.19 -2.90
CA LYS A 96 -9.28 6.62 -1.50
C LYS A 96 -10.25 5.81 -0.65
N HIS A 97 -11.15 5.05 -1.28
CA HIS A 97 -12.22 4.32 -0.60
C HIS A 97 -11.79 2.89 -0.23
N LEU A 98 -12.41 2.37 0.82
CA LEU A 98 -12.36 0.97 1.19
C LEU A 98 -13.50 0.24 0.48
N VAL A 99 -13.26 -0.98 0.01
CA VAL A 99 -14.27 -1.82 -0.64
C VAL A 99 -14.38 -3.13 0.11
N VAL A 100 -15.60 -3.61 0.31
CA VAL A 100 -15.91 -4.94 0.84
C VAL A 100 -16.97 -5.60 -0.02
N ASN A 101 -16.76 -6.88 -0.35
CA ASN A 101 -17.80 -7.69 -0.99
C ASN A 101 -18.68 -8.29 0.09
N VAL A 102 -20.00 -8.10 -0.03
CA VAL A 102 -20.97 -8.62 0.92
C VAL A 102 -21.88 -9.60 0.18
N PRO A 103 -21.78 -10.90 0.51
CA PRO A 103 -22.70 -11.90 -0.03
C PRO A 103 -24.08 -11.71 0.56
N ILE A 104 -25.08 -11.76 -0.29
CA ILE A 104 -26.50 -11.74 0.09
C ILE A 104 -27.25 -12.89 -0.63
N THR A 105 -28.33 -13.33 -0.05
CA THR A 105 -29.18 -14.35 -0.65
C THR A 105 -30.03 -13.77 -1.78
N VAL A 106 -30.57 -14.66 -2.63
CA VAL A 106 -31.52 -14.29 -3.69
C VAL A 106 -32.76 -13.60 -3.12
N ALA A 107 -33.27 -14.08 -1.98
CA ALA A 107 -34.45 -13.50 -1.32
C ALA A 107 -34.15 -12.08 -0.80
N GLU A 108 -33.00 -11.87 -0.17
CA GLU A 108 -32.56 -10.55 0.30
C GLU A 108 -32.35 -9.57 -0.86
N ALA A 109 -31.80 -10.05 -1.99
CA ALA A 109 -31.64 -9.24 -3.19
C ALA A 109 -32.99 -8.83 -3.78
N ALA A 110 -33.96 -9.73 -3.83
CA ALA A 110 -35.26 -9.48 -4.43
C ALA A 110 -36.17 -8.60 -3.56
N LEU A 111 -36.22 -8.89 -2.26
CA LEU A 111 -37.17 -8.25 -1.33
C LEU A 111 -36.56 -7.05 -0.60
N GLY A 112 -35.23 -6.91 -0.63
CA GLY A 112 -34.47 -6.01 0.23
C GLY A 112 -34.27 -6.60 1.62
N ALA A 113 -33.22 -6.16 2.29
CA ALA A 113 -32.87 -6.64 3.62
C ALA A 113 -32.04 -5.60 4.40
N GLU A 114 -31.95 -5.81 5.70
CA GLU A 114 -30.98 -5.14 6.55
C GLU A 114 -29.84 -6.11 6.87
N VAL A 115 -28.63 -5.80 6.41
CA VAL A 115 -27.46 -6.67 6.53
C VAL A 115 -26.41 -6.01 7.38
N ARG A 116 -25.80 -6.76 8.30
CA ARG A 116 -24.63 -6.28 9.07
C ARG A 116 -23.38 -6.39 8.21
N VAL A 117 -22.72 -5.26 8.01
CA VAL A 117 -21.52 -5.14 7.18
C VAL A 117 -20.32 -4.87 8.07
N PRO A 118 -19.21 -5.61 7.92
CA PRO A 118 -17.97 -5.34 8.64
C PRO A 118 -17.38 -4.00 8.20
N THR A 119 -16.74 -3.30 9.13
CA THR A 119 -15.94 -2.10 8.87
C THR A 119 -14.57 -2.27 9.51
N LEU A 120 -13.67 -1.30 9.37
CA LEU A 120 -12.40 -1.28 10.12
C LEU A 120 -12.59 -1.03 11.63
N GLY A 121 -13.79 -0.61 12.03
CA GLY A 121 -14.19 -0.46 13.43
C GLY A 121 -15.39 -1.37 13.73
N GLU A 122 -16.44 -0.80 14.33
CA GLU A 122 -17.66 -1.54 14.63
C GLU A 122 -18.48 -1.83 13.37
N PRO A 123 -19.08 -3.03 13.25
CA PRO A 123 -19.98 -3.36 12.15
C PRO A 123 -21.18 -2.41 12.09
N VAL A 124 -21.63 -2.12 10.88
CA VAL A 124 -22.78 -1.24 10.65
C VAL A 124 -23.92 -2.01 9.98
N THR A 125 -25.17 -1.63 10.25
CA THR A 125 -26.33 -2.16 9.54
C THR A 125 -26.53 -1.35 8.27
N LEU A 126 -26.55 -2.03 7.13
CA LEU A 126 -26.80 -1.44 5.82
C LEU A 126 -28.13 -1.96 5.27
N LYS A 127 -28.99 -1.05 4.81
CA LYS A 127 -30.22 -1.39 4.12
C LYS A 127 -29.93 -1.67 2.65
N ILE A 128 -30.18 -2.87 2.21
CA ILE A 128 -30.13 -3.31 0.82
C ILE A 128 -31.52 -3.03 0.20
N PRO A 129 -31.62 -2.27 -0.89
CA PRO A 129 -32.90 -2.03 -1.56
C PRO A 129 -33.40 -3.29 -2.25
N ALA A 130 -34.71 -3.41 -2.36
CA ALA A 130 -35.33 -4.47 -3.17
C ALA A 130 -34.89 -4.33 -4.64
N GLY A 131 -34.65 -5.47 -5.29
CA GLY A 131 -34.14 -5.51 -6.66
C GLY A 131 -32.64 -5.23 -6.78
N ALA A 132 -31.87 -5.42 -5.70
CA ALA A 132 -30.43 -5.28 -5.73
C ALA A 132 -29.78 -6.30 -6.67
N THR A 133 -28.79 -5.84 -7.44
CA THR A 133 -28.09 -6.68 -8.42
C THR A 133 -26.65 -6.94 -7.98
N THR A 134 -26.10 -8.08 -8.41
CA THR A 134 -24.68 -8.39 -8.20
C THR A 134 -23.81 -7.30 -8.83
N GLY A 135 -22.79 -6.85 -8.06
CA GLY A 135 -21.87 -5.78 -8.47
C GLY A 135 -22.35 -4.37 -8.09
N GLN A 136 -23.61 -4.22 -7.65
CA GLN A 136 -24.10 -2.92 -7.16
C GLN A 136 -23.27 -2.41 -6.00
N LEU A 137 -22.89 -1.14 -6.06
CA LEU A 137 -22.11 -0.47 -5.02
C LEU A 137 -23.02 0.38 -4.13
N LEU A 138 -23.03 0.08 -2.84
CA LEU A 138 -23.69 0.85 -1.81
C LEU A 138 -22.66 1.57 -0.97
N ARG A 139 -22.87 2.84 -0.68
CA ARG A 139 -21.90 3.69 0.02
C ARG A 139 -22.28 3.89 1.48
N VAL A 140 -21.36 3.57 2.38
CA VAL A 140 -21.45 3.88 3.80
C VAL A 140 -20.45 5.00 4.09
N ARG A 141 -20.98 6.18 4.45
CA ARG A 141 -20.17 7.38 4.65
C ARG A 141 -19.27 7.24 5.88
N ASP A 142 -18.06 7.79 5.80
CA ASP A 142 -17.09 7.90 6.90
C ASP A 142 -16.74 6.57 7.60
N ARG A 143 -16.83 5.44 6.86
CA ARG A 143 -16.50 4.10 7.36
C ARG A 143 -15.36 3.42 6.60
N GLY A 144 -14.65 4.18 5.76
CA GLY A 144 -13.49 3.71 5.01
C GLY A 144 -12.16 3.98 5.71
N ILE A 145 -11.16 4.32 4.90
CA ILE A 145 -9.79 4.54 5.36
C ILE A 145 -9.67 5.93 6.00
N THR A 146 -9.18 5.99 7.23
CA THR A 146 -8.84 7.25 7.90
C THR A 146 -7.48 7.74 7.40
N SER A 147 -7.40 9.01 7.05
CA SER A 147 -6.19 9.68 6.59
C SER A 147 -6.10 11.09 7.20
N PRO A 148 -4.99 11.82 7.07
CA PRO A 148 -4.90 13.20 7.52
C PRO A 148 -5.91 14.15 6.86
N ALA A 149 -6.45 13.78 5.70
CA ALA A 149 -7.49 14.53 4.99
C ALA A 149 -8.93 14.19 5.44
N GLY A 150 -9.10 13.28 6.40
CA GLY A 150 -10.37 12.80 6.90
C GLY A 150 -10.59 11.31 6.65
N THR A 151 -11.76 10.81 7.03
CA THR A 151 -12.16 9.41 6.82
C THR A 151 -12.90 9.29 5.49
N SER A 152 -12.53 8.34 4.68
CA SER A 152 -13.19 8.04 3.41
C SER A 152 -14.43 7.19 3.60
N ASP A 153 -15.14 6.91 2.52
CA ASP A 153 -16.31 6.03 2.57
C ASP A 153 -15.92 4.55 2.42
N LEU A 154 -16.76 3.68 2.95
CA LEU A 154 -16.76 2.26 2.67
C LEU A 154 -17.74 2.01 1.52
N LEU A 155 -17.26 1.37 0.47
CA LEU A 155 -18.07 0.90 -0.66
C LEU A 155 -18.39 -0.57 -0.45
N VAL A 156 -19.65 -0.89 -0.29
CA VAL A 156 -20.16 -2.24 -0.16
C VAL A 156 -20.58 -2.73 -1.54
N ARG A 157 -19.88 -3.73 -2.04
CA ARG A 157 -20.24 -4.39 -3.30
C ARG A 157 -21.13 -5.58 -2.99
N VAL A 158 -22.36 -5.53 -3.47
CA VAL A 158 -23.32 -6.61 -3.32
C VAL A 158 -22.91 -7.78 -4.20
N GLU A 159 -22.93 -8.98 -3.63
CA GLU A 159 -22.71 -10.24 -4.35
C GLU A 159 -23.86 -11.19 -4.06
N VAL A 160 -24.72 -11.43 -5.05
CA VAL A 160 -25.84 -12.36 -4.88
C VAL A 160 -25.33 -13.79 -4.99
N VAL A 161 -25.49 -14.55 -3.92
CA VAL A 161 -25.04 -15.93 -3.83
C VAL A 161 -26.23 -16.86 -4.00
N ILE A 162 -26.09 -17.82 -4.93
CA ILE A 162 -27.07 -18.87 -5.15
C ILE A 162 -26.64 -20.08 -4.34
N PRO A 163 -27.53 -20.64 -3.48
CA PRO A 163 -27.22 -21.82 -2.69
C PRO A 163 -27.01 -23.05 -3.60
N THR A 164 -25.91 -23.77 -3.36
CA THR A 164 -25.57 -24.99 -4.14
C THR A 164 -26.29 -26.23 -3.61
N ASN A 165 -26.57 -26.27 -2.31
CA ASN A 165 -27.29 -27.36 -1.64
C ASN A 165 -28.64 -26.83 -1.15
N LEU A 166 -29.70 -27.21 -1.84
CA LEU A 166 -31.07 -26.82 -1.49
C LEU A 166 -31.71 -27.87 -0.60
N SER A 167 -32.31 -27.44 0.48
CA SER A 167 -33.32 -28.26 1.20
C SER A 167 -34.59 -28.47 0.35
N ASP A 168 -35.42 -29.44 0.70
CA ASP A 168 -36.67 -29.70 -0.03
C ASP A 168 -37.60 -28.47 0.00
N ALA A 169 -37.65 -27.75 1.11
CA ALA A 169 -38.41 -26.52 1.24
C ALA A 169 -37.91 -25.42 0.31
N GLU A 170 -36.56 -25.18 0.26
CA GLU A 170 -35.96 -24.20 -0.63
C GLU A 170 -36.21 -24.56 -2.10
N ARG A 171 -36.03 -25.83 -2.46
CA ARG A 171 -36.32 -26.34 -3.81
C ARG A 171 -37.75 -26.02 -4.23
N SER A 172 -38.73 -26.36 -3.37
CA SER A 172 -40.12 -26.06 -3.63
C SER A 172 -40.42 -24.58 -3.81
N ALA A 173 -39.74 -23.71 -2.99
CA ALA A 173 -39.84 -22.26 -3.11
C ALA A 173 -39.27 -21.73 -4.44
N PHE A 174 -38.12 -22.24 -4.87
CA PHE A 174 -37.52 -21.87 -6.16
C PHE A 174 -38.34 -22.37 -7.35
N GLU A 175 -38.98 -23.55 -7.25
CA GLU A 175 -39.91 -24.08 -8.27
C GLU A 175 -41.17 -23.22 -8.39
N ALA A 176 -41.73 -22.79 -7.26
CA ALA A 176 -42.87 -21.88 -7.24
C ALA A 176 -42.50 -20.51 -7.84
N LEU A 177 -41.31 -19.98 -7.49
CA LEU A 177 -40.81 -18.75 -8.08
C LEU A 177 -40.62 -18.86 -9.59
N ARG A 178 -40.05 -19.97 -10.06
CA ARG A 178 -39.88 -20.25 -11.49
C ARG A 178 -41.25 -20.28 -12.22
N ALA A 179 -42.25 -20.89 -11.61
CA ALA A 179 -43.61 -20.95 -12.18
C ALA A 179 -44.30 -19.57 -12.24
N ALA A 180 -44.03 -18.71 -11.24
CA ALA A 180 -44.56 -17.34 -11.17
C ALA A 180 -43.84 -16.35 -12.08
N GLN A 181 -42.70 -16.70 -12.64
CA GLN A 181 -41.86 -15.81 -13.44
C GLN A 181 -42.46 -15.64 -14.84
N VAL A 182 -42.97 -14.44 -15.12
CA VAL A 182 -43.65 -14.11 -16.41
C VAL A 182 -42.68 -13.55 -17.44
N ILE A 183 -41.60 -12.86 -16.99
CA ILE A 183 -40.67 -12.14 -17.87
C ILE A 183 -39.36 -12.90 -17.99
N SER A 184 -38.95 -13.21 -19.22
CA SER A 184 -37.62 -13.75 -19.48
C SER A 184 -36.57 -12.67 -19.36
N PRO A 185 -35.54 -12.85 -18.54
CA PRO A 185 -34.41 -11.89 -18.45
C PRO A 185 -33.63 -11.80 -19.76
N ARG A 186 -33.84 -12.73 -20.69
CA ARG A 186 -33.20 -12.83 -22.00
C ARG A 186 -34.03 -12.22 -23.15
N ALA A 187 -35.20 -11.65 -22.87
CA ALA A 187 -36.10 -11.09 -23.90
C ALA A 187 -35.36 -10.05 -24.80
N HIS A 188 -34.41 -9.29 -24.25
CA HIS A 188 -33.62 -8.32 -25.00
C HIS A 188 -32.60 -8.95 -25.97
N LEU A 189 -32.30 -10.25 -25.84
CA LEU A 189 -31.40 -11.00 -26.72
C LEU A 189 -32.15 -11.68 -27.91
N GLY A 190 -33.46 -11.54 -27.96
CA GLY A 190 -34.32 -12.14 -29.03
C GLY A 190 -34.51 -13.67 -28.94
N VAL A 191 -34.25 -14.26 -27.73
CA VAL A 191 -34.36 -15.70 -27.46
C VAL A 191 -35.27 -15.96 -26.27
#